data_f2a78adda540f357fa4f9a3847e372ba
#
_entry.id   f2a78adda540f357fa4f9a3847e372ba
#
_cell.length_a   1.000
_cell.length_b   1.000
_cell.length_c   1.000
_cell.angle_alpha   90.00
_cell.angle_beta   90.00
_cell.angle_gamma   90.00
#
_symmetry.space_group_name_H-M   'P 1'
#
loop_
_entity.id
_entity.type
_entity.pdbx_description
1 polymer ?
#
loop_
_entity_poly.entity_id
_entity_poly.type
_entity_poly.pdbx_seq_one_letter_code
_entity_poly.pdbx_strand_id
1 'polypeptide(L)' 'MVRSPMVGTFYRAPSPGAKVFAEIGQSVKPGDVICIVEAMKMMNHIEADKAGVITAILAEDGSPVEFDQPLVAIG' A
#
# COMPACT_ATOMS: atom_id res chain seq x y z
N MET A 1 3.20 -9.41 -6.08
CA MET A 1 3.43 -8.71 -4.81
C MET A 1 3.73 -7.25 -5.08
N VAL A 2 3.05 -6.37 -4.39
CA VAL A 2 3.25 -4.92 -4.55
C VAL A 2 4.39 -4.49 -3.63
N ARG A 3 5.38 -3.80 -4.18
CA ARG A 3 6.59 -3.39 -3.47
C ARG A 3 6.69 -1.88 -3.42
N SER A 4 7.40 -1.38 -2.42
CA SER A 4 7.59 0.07 -2.28
C SER A 4 8.54 0.59 -3.38
N PRO A 5 8.13 1.63 -4.13
CA PRO A 5 8.99 2.22 -5.14
C PRO A 5 10.02 3.18 -4.55
N MET A 6 10.00 3.39 -3.23
CA MET A 6 10.86 4.37 -2.60
C MET A 6 11.00 4.10 -1.10
N VAL A 7 11.98 4.74 -0.48
CA VAL A 7 12.12 4.76 0.98
C VAL A 7 11.14 5.80 1.53
N GLY A 8 10.35 5.42 2.52
CA GLY A 8 9.38 6.33 3.11
C GLY A 8 8.62 5.72 4.27
N THR A 9 7.45 6.25 4.54
CA THR A 9 6.56 5.77 5.59
C THR A 9 5.28 5.22 4.96
N PHE A 10 4.92 4.01 5.37
CA PHE A 10 3.76 3.31 4.84
C PHE A 10 2.48 3.73 5.58
N TYR A 11 1.42 4.04 4.82
CA TYR A 11 0.11 4.33 5.38
C TYR A 11 -0.96 3.53 4.64
N ARG A 12 -1.95 3.04 5.38
CA ARG A 12 -3.08 2.31 4.80
C ARG A 12 -4.25 3.23 4.43
N ALA A 13 -4.24 4.46 4.93
CA ALA A 13 -5.33 5.42 4.73
C ALA A 13 -4.74 6.80 4.42
N PRO A 14 -5.53 7.70 3.79
CA PRO A 14 -5.02 9.02 3.39
C PRO A 14 -4.74 9.95 4.58
N SER A 15 -5.32 9.66 5.75
CA SER A 15 -5.09 10.45 6.96
C SER A 15 -5.48 9.63 8.18
N PRO A 16 -5.00 10.03 9.39
CA PRO A 16 -5.40 9.36 10.63
C PRO A 16 -6.91 9.33 10.79
N GLY A 17 -7.46 8.18 11.13
CA GLY A 17 -8.90 8.01 11.32
C GLY A 17 -9.70 7.86 10.04
N ALA A 18 -9.08 8.03 8.88
CA ALA A 18 -9.76 7.82 7.60
C ALA A 18 -9.89 6.33 7.30
N LYS A 19 -10.79 5.99 6.38
CA LYS A 19 -11.00 4.61 5.95
C LYS A 19 -9.78 4.12 5.17
N VAL A 20 -9.36 2.89 5.44
CA VAL A 20 -8.24 2.29 4.70
C VAL A 20 -8.59 2.10 3.22
N PHE A 21 -7.57 2.18 2.35
CA PHE A 21 -7.78 2.00 0.91
C PHE A 21 -8.17 0.56 0.56
N ALA A 22 -7.58 -0.40 1.25
CA ALA A 22 -7.78 -1.81 0.92
C ALA A 22 -7.66 -2.67 2.16
N GLU A 23 -8.37 -3.79 2.17
CA GLU A 23 -8.36 -4.74 3.28
C GLU A 23 -8.12 -6.15 2.75
N ILE A 24 -7.63 -7.03 3.63
CA ILE A 24 -7.43 -8.43 3.29
C ILE A 24 -8.78 -9.03 2.89
N GLY A 25 -8.81 -9.77 1.77
CA GLY A 25 -10.03 -10.35 1.22
C GLY A 25 -10.73 -9.47 0.18
N GLN A 26 -10.28 -8.24 0.00
CA GLN A 26 -10.87 -7.34 -0.97
C GLN A 26 -10.35 -7.62 -2.37
N SER A 27 -11.26 -7.58 -3.36
CA SER A 27 -10.90 -7.69 -4.78
C SER A 27 -10.39 -6.33 -5.27
N VAL A 28 -9.29 -6.35 -6.02
CA VAL A 28 -8.70 -5.14 -6.61
C VAL A 28 -8.42 -5.36 -8.09
N LYS A 29 -8.26 -4.25 -8.81
CA LYS A 29 -7.90 -4.22 -10.23
C LYS A 29 -6.66 -3.36 -10.41
N PRO A 30 -5.91 -3.52 -11.52
CA PRO A 30 -4.79 -2.63 -11.83
C PRO A 30 -5.25 -1.17 -11.77
N GLY A 31 -4.47 -0.32 -11.12
CA GLY A 31 -4.80 1.08 -10.94
C GLY A 31 -5.55 1.41 -9.67
N ASP A 32 -6.11 0.43 -8.96
CA ASP A 32 -6.75 0.70 -7.67
C ASP A 32 -5.69 1.08 -6.64
N VAL A 33 -5.91 2.19 -5.93
CA VAL A 33 -5.00 2.62 -4.87
C VAL A 33 -5.17 1.69 -3.67
N ILE A 34 -4.06 1.11 -3.20
CA ILE A 34 -4.09 0.15 -2.09
C ILE A 34 -3.37 0.64 -0.86
N CYS A 35 -2.47 1.60 -1.00
CA CYS A 35 -1.76 2.20 0.14
C CYS A 35 -1.05 3.47 -0.31
N ILE A 36 -0.39 4.13 0.66
CA ILE A 36 0.41 5.33 0.42
C ILE A 36 1.79 5.10 1.01
N VAL A 37 2.81 5.59 0.32
CA VAL A 37 4.15 5.76 0.90
C VAL A 37 4.47 7.25 0.89
N GLU A 38 4.63 7.82 2.08
CA GLU A 38 5.05 9.20 2.23
C GLU A 38 6.57 9.28 2.16
N ALA A 39 7.08 10.06 1.22
CA ALA A 39 8.50 10.27 1.04
C ALA A 39 8.72 11.70 0.58
N MET A 40 9.76 12.34 1.14
CA MET A 40 10.16 13.70 0.74
C MET A 40 8.99 14.69 0.78
N LYS A 41 8.15 14.59 1.81
CA LYS A 41 6.97 15.45 2.03
C LYS A 41 5.87 15.26 0.98
N MET A 42 5.90 14.16 0.24
CA MET A 42 4.89 13.84 -0.76
C MET A 42 4.20 12.53 -0.41
N MET A 43 2.87 12.51 -0.61
CA MET A 43 2.06 11.31 -0.41
C MET A 43 1.93 10.59 -1.74
N ASN A 44 2.67 9.50 -1.89
CA ASN A 44 2.70 8.74 -3.14
C ASN A 44 1.69 7.60 -3.07
N HIS A 45 0.68 7.65 -3.93
CA HIS A 45 -0.35 6.60 -4.00
C HIS A 45 0.22 5.38 -4.70
N ILE A 46 0.12 4.24 -4.05
CA ILE A 46 0.60 2.97 -4.58
C ILE A 46 -0.61 2.19 -5.10
N GLU A 47 -0.52 1.76 -6.35
CA GLU A 47 -1.62 1.10 -7.05
C GLU A 47 -1.36 -0.39 -7.18
N ALA A 48 -2.46 -1.15 -7.27
CA ALA A 48 -2.36 -2.58 -7.56
C ALA A 48 -1.78 -2.76 -8.96
N ASP A 49 -0.88 -3.73 -9.11
CA ASP A 49 -0.23 -4.04 -10.39
C ASP A 49 -0.95 -5.14 -11.16
N LYS A 50 -1.93 -5.79 -10.55
CA LYS A 50 -2.73 -6.84 -11.19
C LYS A 50 -4.10 -6.95 -10.53
N ALA A 51 -5.00 -7.64 -11.19
CA ALA A 51 -6.30 -7.98 -10.61
C ALA A 51 -6.14 -9.19 -9.70
N GLY A 52 -6.90 -9.21 -8.63
CA GLY A 52 -6.89 -10.34 -7.70
C GLY A 52 -7.48 -9.94 -6.36
N VAL A 53 -7.18 -10.74 -5.34
CA VAL A 53 -7.66 -10.53 -3.98
C VAL A 53 -6.46 -10.24 -3.08
N ILE A 54 -6.60 -9.26 -2.20
CA ILE A 54 -5.56 -8.96 -1.23
C ILE A 54 -5.48 -10.10 -0.22
N THR A 55 -4.33 -10.78 -0.18
CA THR A 55 -4.12 -11.93 0.69
C THR A 55 -3.34 -11.58 1.94
N ALA A 56 -2.52 -10.54 1.90
CA ALA A 56 -1.75 -10.10 3.06
C ALA A 56 -1.34 -8.64 2.91
N ILE A 57 -1.23 -7.96 4.05
CA ILE A 57 -0.66 -6.62 4.14
C ILE A 57 0.58 -6.77 5.00
N LEU A 58 1.74 -6.56 4.38
CA LEU A 58 3.03 -6.97 4.94
C LEU A 58 3.75 -5.86 5.69
N ALA A 59 3.29 -4.61 5.57
CA ALA A 59 3.84 -3.48 6.32
C ALA A 59 2.79 -2.96 7.30
N GLU A 60 3.25 -2.34 8.38
CA GLU A 60 2.36 -1.76 9.38
C GLU A 60 2.08 -0.29 9.06
N ASP A 61 0.86 0.14 9.33
CA ASP A 61 0.46 1.54 9.17
C ASP A 61 1.36 2.43 10.04
N GLY A 62 1.96 3.44 9.41
CA GLY A 62 2.84 4.37 10.10
C GLY A 62 4.28 3.89 10.24
N SER A 63 4.65 2.74 9.71
CA SER A 63 6.01 2.23 9.83
C SER A 63 6.90 2.64 8.66
N PRO A 64 8.23 2.74 8.88
CA PRO A 64 9.15 3.03 7.76
C PRO A 64 9.26 1.83 6.84
N VAL A 65 9.40 2.10 5.55
CA VAL A 65 9.63 1.06 4.55
C VAL A 65 10.82 1.44 3.68
N GLU A 66 11.48 0.42 3.14
CA GLU A 66 12.64 0.60 2.28
C GLU A 66 12.26 0.38 0.83
N PHE A 67 13.13 0.81 -0.08
CA PHE A 67 12.96 0.56 -1.51
C PHE A 67 12.79 -0.94 -1.77
N ASP A 68 11.81 -1.27 -2.58
CA ASP A 68 11.50 -2.65 -2.99
C ASP A 68 11.01 -3.57 -1.87
N GLN A 69 10.73 -3.02 -0.70
CA GLN A 69 10.16 -3.79 0.39
C GLN A 69 8.74 -4.24 0.05
N PRO A 70 8.39 -5.52 0.26
CA PRO A 70 7.02 -5.98 0.03
C PRO A 70 6.02 -5.26 0.92
N LEU A 71 4.94 -4.75 0.33
CA LEU A 71 3.90 -4.02 1.05
C LEU A 71 2.60 -4.79 1.13
N VAL A 72 2.14 -5.33 0.00
CA VAL A 72 0.84 -5.99 -0.11
C VAL A 72 0.97 -7.17 -1.06
N ALA A 73 0.37 -8.29 -0.67
CA ALA A 73 0.30 -9.47 -1.53
C ALA A 73 -1.09 -9.54 -2.16
N ILE A 74 -1.13 -9.77 -3.47
CA ILE A 74 -2.36 -9.96 -4.24
C ILE A 74 -2.31 -11.37 -4.84
N GLY A 75 -3.32 -12.14 -4.55
CA GLY A 75 -3.40 -13.52 -4.99
C GLY A 75 -4.43 -13.80 -6.06
#